data_8b8a48ace98dc2b56563d58a94f679b4
#
_entry.id   8b8a48ace98dc2b56563d58a94f679b4
#
_cell.length_a   1.000
_cell.length_b   1.000
_cell.length_c   1.000
_cell.angle_alpha   90.00
_cell.angle_beta   90.00
_cell.angle_gamma   90.00
#
_symmetry.space_group_name_H-M   'P 1'
#
loop_
_entity.id
_entity.type
_entity.pdbx_description
1 polymer ?
#
loop_
_entity_poly.entity_id
_entity_poly.type
_entity_poly.pdbx_seq_one_letter_code
_entity_poly.pdbx_strand_id
1 'polypeptide(L)'
;MLKKLVLLGLIAVAGEAAAEDAKCVRERAAMIETIRGYARSDAGLFGPQGISESVLAAMGQTERHRFIPGASCSVAYADRPVSIGQEQTISQPLIVAVMTHLAQVKFDHTVLEVGTGSGYQAAILSQLARKVCTVEIIPPLAEAAAELVRDLGYDNVSVKAGDGYHGWVECGPFDAVIVTAALEHVPPPLIEQLKVGGRLIMPLGLAHSLQQLTIVEKIAASETKTRSVLLVRFVPFTRSSDQAPNWH
;
A
#
# COMPACT_ATOMS: atom_id res chain seq x y z
N MET A 1 8.69 49.94 -12.93
CA MET A 1 9.40 49.11 -11.93
C MET A 1 8.59 47.90 -11.45
N LEU A 2 7.30 48.04 -11.18
CA LEU A 2 6.45 46.94 -10.64
C LEU A 2 6.37 45.69 -11.53
N LYS A 3 6.28 45.80 -12.87
CA LYS A 3 6.22 44.68 -13.80
C LYS A 3 7.49 43.81 -13.84
N LYS A 4 8.67 44.37 -13.59
CA LYS A 4 9.92 43.59 -13.53
C LYS A 4 10.07 42.78 -12.23
N LEU A 5 9.55 43.27 -11.10
CA LEU A 5 9.57 42.54 -9.83
C LEU A 5 8.64 41.33 -9.85
N VAL A 6 7.44 41.44 -10.46
CA VAL A 6 6.49 40.34 -10.59
C VAL A 6 7.04 39.24 -11.48
N LEU A 7 7.72 39.57 -12.56
CA LEU A 7 8.31 38.60 -13.48
C LEU A 7 9.50 37.82 -12.86
N LEU A 8 10.35 38.53 -12.08
CA LEU A 8 11.44 37.85 -11.34
C LEU A 8 10.92 36.91 -10.25
N GLY A 9 9.84 37.29 -9.54
CA GLY A 9 9.20 36.42 -8.54
C GLY A 9 8.61 35.15 -9.15
N LEU A 10 7.95 35.24 -10.32
CA LEU A 10 7.39 34.11 -11.04
C LEU A 10 8.47 33.12 -11.55
N ILE A 11 9.60 33.65 -12.04
CA ILE A 11 10.74 32.84 -12.50
C ILE A 11 11.42 32.11 -11.33
N ALA A 12 11.55 32.77 -10.19
CA ALA A 12 12.14 32.14 -8.98
C ALA A 12 11.27 30.98 -8.46
N VAL A 13 9.96 31.19 -8.34
CA VAL A 13 9.00 30.16 -7.88
C VAL A 13 8.96 28.96 -8.86
N ALA A 14 8.99 29.21 -10.15
CA ALA A 14 9.05 28.13 -11.15
C ALA A 14 10.37 27.33 -11.08
N GLY A 15 11.49 28.03 -10.81
CA GLY A 15 12.80 27.39 -10.63
C GLY A 15 12.87 26.52 -9.36
N GLU A 16 12.28 26.95 -8.26
CA GLU A 16 12.21 26.18 -7.02
C GLU A 16 11.32 24.94 -7.17
N ALA A 17 10.17 25.05 -7.79
CA ALA A 17 9.29 23.92 -8.08
C ALA A 17 9.97 22.87 -8.96
N ALA A 18 10.64 23.28 -10.04
CA ALA A 18 11.37 22.37 -10.91
C ALA A 18 12.57 21.70 -10.19
N ALA A 19 13.21 22.37 -9.27
CA ALA A 19 14.30 21.82 -8.46
C ALA A 19 13.78 20.77 -7.45
N GLU A 20 12.62 21.00 -6.82
CA GLU A 20 11.99 20.05 -5.91
C GLU A 20 11.49 18.82 -6.67
N ASP A 21 10.87 18.97 -7.85
CA ASP A 21 10.48 17.85 -8.70
C ASP A 21 11.68 16.98 -9.11
N ALA A 22 12.79 17.61 -9.52
CA ALA A 22 14.02 16.90 -9.85
C ALA A 22 14.62 16.16 -8.63
N LYS A 23 14.46 16.71 -7.43
CA LYS A 23 14.86 16.06 -6.19
C LYS A 23 13.98 14.84 -5.91
N CYS A 24 12.65 14.97 -6.03
CA CYS A 24 11.71 13.85 -5.85
C CYS A 24 12.02 12.68 -6.80
N VAL A 25 12.35 12.96 -8.05
CA VAL A 25 12.75 11.94 -9.03
C VAL A 25 14.01 11.20 -8.57
N ARG A 26 15.04 11.92 -8.09
CA ARG A 26 16.28 11.28 -7.59
C ARG A 26 16.04 10.44 -6.34
N GLU A 27 15.29 10.96 -5.37
CA GLU A 27 14.98 10.25 -4.12
C GLU A 27 14.15 8.97 -4.40
N ARG A 28 13.21 9.04 -5.33
CA ARG A 28 12.44 7.88 -5.78
C ARG A 28 13.32 6.82 -6.42
N ALA A 29 14.23 7.21 -7.30
CA ALA A 29 15.18 6.29 -7.90
C ALA A 29 16.10 5.64 -6.84
N ALA A 30 16.59 6.41 -5.88
CA ALA A 30 17.41 5.90 -4.77
C ALA A 30 16.63 4.91 -3.88
N MET A 31 15.35 5.17 -3.61
CA MET A 31 14.45 4.24 -2.91
C MET A 31 14.36 2.90 -3.64
N ILE A 32 14.17 2.90 -4.95
CA ILE A 32 14.09 1.67 -5.75
C ILE A 32 15.42 0.89 -5.69
N GLU A 33 16.56 1.56 -5.79
CA GLU A 33 17.88 0.89 -5.67
C GLU A 33 18.12 0.33 -4.26
N THR A 34 17.67 1.01 -3.22
CA THR A 34 17.70 0.52 -1.85
C THR A 34 16.89 -0.78 -1.71
N ILE A 35 15.66 -0.81 -2.21
CA ILE A 35 14.79 -2.01 -2.20
C ILE A 35 15.45 -3.14 -3.00
N ARG A 36 15.99 -2.84 -4.17
CA ARG A 36 16.70 -3.81 -5.03
C ARG A 36 17.94 -4.39 -4.33
N GLY A 37 18.66 -3.57 -3.57
CA GLY A 37 19.79 -3.98 -2.75
C GLY A 37 19.41 -5.00 -1.68
N TYR A 38 18.36 -4.72 -0.92
CA TYR A 38 17.82 -5.66 0.09
C TYR A 38 17.36 -6.98 -0.54
N ALA A 39 16.63 -6.91 -1.66
CA ALA A 39 16.13 -8.09 -2.34
C ALA A 39 17.25 -9.01 -2.84
N ARG A 40 18.39 -8.45 -3.27
CA ARG A 40 19.58 -9.23 -3.65
C ARG A 40 20.29 -9.85 -2.46
N SER A 41 20.26 -9.23 -1.30
CA SER A 41 20.92 -9.75 -0.09
C SER A 41 20.18 -10.91 0.57
N ASP A 42 18.90 -11.12 0.25
CA ASP A 42 18.08 -12.20 0.81
C ASP A 42 17.42 -13.05 -0.31
N ALA A 43 18.26 -13.82 -1.00
CA ALA A 43 17.79 -14.76 -2.02
C ALA A 43 16.90 -15.89 -1.45
N GLY A 44 16.95 -16.14 -0.16
CA GLY A 44 16.08 -17.11 0.51
C GLY A 44 14.62 -16.64 0.54
N LEU A 45 14.41 -15.35 0.69
CA LEU A 45 13.08 -14.74 0.73
C LEU A 45 12.52 -14.46 -0.69
N PHE A 46 13.35 -13.91 -1.57
CA PHE A 46 12.90 -13.39 -2.88
C PHE A 46 13.26 -14.30 -4.06
N GLY A 47 13.99 -15.38 -3.81
CA GLY A 47 14.59 -16.18 -4.87
C GLY A 47 15.78 -15.47 -5.55
N PRO A 48 16.40 -16.12 -6.54
CA PRO A 48 17.63 -15.60 -7.19
C PRO A 48 17.39 -14.33 -8.00
N GLN A 49 16.15 -14.01 -8.36
CA GLN A 49 15.80 -12.83 -9.15
C GLN A 49 15.40 -11.61 -8.30
N GLY A 50 15.24 -11.79 -6.97
CA GLY A 50 14.79 -10.72 -6.08
C GLY A 50 13.32 -10.34 -6.26
N ILE A 51 12.97 -9.11 -5.91
CA ILE A 51 11.62 -8.54 -6.13
C ILE A 51 11.39 -8.37 -7.64
N SER A 52 10.17 -8.69 -8.11
CA SER A 52 9.82 -8.62 -9.54
C SER A 52 10.00 -7.20 -10.10
N GLU A 53 10.55 -7.09 -11.31
CA GLU A 53 10.78 -5.81 -11.98
C GLU A 53 9.47 -5.04 -12.24
N SER A 54 8.34 -5.73 -12.43
CA SER A 54 7.03 -5.08 -12.55
C SER A 54 6.64 -4.32 -11.29
N VAL A 55 6.90 -4.88 -10.10
CA VAL A 55 6.65 -4.21 -8.82
C VAL A 55 7.57 -3.00 -8.66
N LEU A 56 8.87 -3.16 -8.93
CA LEU A 56 9.83 -2.05 -8.84
C LEU A 56 9.51 -0.94 -9.85
N ALA A 57 9.06 -1.29 -11.06
CA ALA A 57 8.64 -0.32 -12.07
C ALA A 57 7.37 0.44 -11.62
N ALA A 58 6.35 -0.25 -11.11
CA ALA A 58 5.14 0.39 -10.57
C ALA A 58 5.48 1.36 -9.44
N MET A 59 6.34 0.96 -8.50
CA MET A 59 6.80 1.85 -7.43
C MET A 59 7.64 3.02 -7.96
N GLY A 60 8.45 2.80 -8.98
CA GLY A 60 9.25 3.83 -9.64
C GLY A 60 8.40 4.85 -10.43
N GLN A 61 7.21 4.48 -10.87
CA GLN A 61 6.26 5.37 -11.54
C GLN A 61 5.35 6.11 -10.57
N THR A 62 5.10 5.54 -9.37
CA THR A 62 4.19 6.12 -8.37
C THR A 62 4.88 7.20 -7.56
N GLU A 63 4.33 8.40 -7.55
CA GLU A 63 4.84 9.56 -6.82
C GLU A 63 4.45 9.50 -5.34
N ARG A 64 5.18 8.69 -4.55
CA ARG A 64 4.87 8.42 -3.14
C ARG A 64 4.68 9.69 -2.30
N HIS A 65 5.42 10.77 -2.58
CA HIS A 65 5.28 12.04 -1.86
C HIS A 65 3.88 12.66 -2.00
N ARG A 66 3.12 12.34 -3.07
CA ARG A 66 1.74 12.78 -3.26
C ARG A 66 0.76 12.13 -2.27
N PHE A 67 1.13 10.99 -1.69
CA PHE A 67 0.34 10.23 -0.72
C PHE A 67 0.69 10.56 0.73
N ILE A 68 1.53 11.55 0.98
CA ILE A 68 1.97 11.95 2.33
C ILE A 68 1.85 13.46 2.45
N PRO A 69 0.74 13.97 3.04
CA PRO A 69 0.50 15.41 3.14
C PRO A 69 1.66 16.17 3.79
N GLY A 70 2.19 17.17 3.10
CA GLY A 70 3.24 18.06 3.60
C GLY A 70 4.64 17.44 3.74
N ALA A 71 4.85 16.20 3.33
CA ALA A 71 6.17 15.58 3.41
C ALA A 71 7.11 16.08 2.31
N SER A 72 8.35 16.38 2.66
CA SER A 72 9.42 16.57 1.67
C SER A 72 9.76 15.26 0.97
N CYS A 73 10.36 15.35 -0.22
CA CYS A 73 10.77 14.15 -0.96
C CYS A 73 11.74 13.26 -0.19
N SER A 74 12.69 13.83 0.54
CA SER A 74 13.61 13.04 1.36
C SER A 74 12.90 12.25 2.47
N VAL A 75 11.81 12.79 3.03
CA VAL A 75 11.00 12.07 4.03
C VAL A 75 10.12 11.01 3.36
N ALA A 76 9.48 11.36 2.23
CA ALA A 76 8.56 10.48 1.54
C ALA A 76 9.24 9.22 0.97
N TYR A 77 10.47 9.33 0.48
CA TYR A 77 11.20 8.24 -0.15
C TYR A 77 12.19 7.52 0.77
N ALA A 78 12.32 7.97 2.04
CA ALA A 78 13.08 7.21 3.04
C ALA A 78 12.44 5.83 3.29
N ASP A 79 13.27 4.80 3.42
CA ASP A 79 12.79 3.42 3.62
C ASP A 79 12.31 3.19 5.07
N ARG A 80 11.25 3.88 5.45
CA ARG A 80 10.59 3.80 6.75
C ARG A 80 9.10 4.13 6.64
N PRO A 81 8.25 3.72 7.61
CA PRO A 81 6.88 4.22 7.73
C PRO A 81 6.86 5.72 8.00
N VAL A 82 5.84 6.41 7.48
CA VAL A 82 5.62 7.85 7.71
C VAL A 82 4.16 8.07 8.12
N SER A 83 3.92 8.97 9.09
CA SER A 83 2.55 9.29 9.52
C SER A 83 1.76 9.96 8.40
N ILE A 84 0.49 9.57 8.27
CA ILE A 84 -0.49 10.15 7.35
C ILE A 84 -1.68 10.81 8.10
N GLY A 85 -1.57 10.97 9.41
CA GLY A 85 -2.66 11.41 10.27
C GLY A 85 -3.51 10.25 10.79
N GLN A 86 -4.52 10.57 11.62
CA GLN A 86 -5.45 9.58 12.19
C GLN A 86 -4.76 8.39 12.87
N GLU A 87 -3.58 8.61 13.46
CA GLU A 87 -2.73 7.55 14.07
C GLU A 87 -2.33 6.45 13.08
N GLN A 88 -2.46 6.69 11.77
CA GLN A 88 -2.09 5.76 10.71
C GLN A 88 -0.78 6.16 10.02
N THR A 89 -0.20 5.20 9.34
CA THR A 89 1.05 5.39 8.58
C THR A 89 0.95 4.83 7.17
N ILE A 90 1.62 5.47 6.24
CA ILE A 90 1.99 4.82 4.98
C ILE A 90 3.15 3.85 5.26
N SER A 91 3.02 2.61 4.82
CA SER A 91 3.99 1.55 5.08
C SER A 91 5.39 1.87 4.53
N GLN A 92 6.42 1.29 5.14
CA GLN A 92 7.81 1.33 4.65
C GLN A 92 7.87 0.85 3.19
N PRO A 93 8.57 1.55 2.29
CA PRO A 93 8.68 1.19 0.88
C PRO A 93 9.09 -0.27 0.63
N LEU A 94 10.09 -0.78 1.34
CA LEU A 94 10.50 -2.18 1.24
C LEU A 94 9.33 -3.14 1.54
N ILE A 95 8.53 -2.86 2.57
CA ILE A 95 7.41 -3.73 2.95
C ILE A 95 6.29 -3.70 1.90
N VAL A 96 6.00 -2.54 1.32
CA VAL A 96 5.09 -2.42 0.16
C VAL A 96 5.56 -3.28 -1.00
N ALA A 97 6.85 -3.20 -1.34
CA ALA A 97 7.45 -4.01 -2.41
C ALA A 97 7.35 -5.51 -2.12
N VAL A 98 7.68 -5.92 -0.89
CA VAL A 98 7.61 -7.32 -0.45
C VAL A 98 6.20 -7.86 -0.54
N MET A 99 5.21 -7.18 0.05
CA MET A 99 3.83 -7.65 0.06
C MET A 99 3.25 -7.74 -1.35
N THR A 100 3.53 -6.76 -2.21
CA THR A 100 3.10 -6.75 -3.61
C THR A 100 3.74 -7.90 -4.40
N HIS A 101 5.05 -8.15 -4.22
CA HIS A 101 5.76 -9.26 -4.85
C HIS A 101 5.20 -10.62 -4.42
N LEU A 102 4.96 -10.82 -3.13
CA LEU A 102 4.43 -12.07 -2.57
C LEU A 102 2.99 -12.35 -3.01
N ALA A 103 2.21 -11.32 -3.27
CA ALA A 103 0.84 -11.42 -3.77
C ALA A 103 0.77 -11.96 -5.21
N GLN A 104 1.88 -11.90 -5.98
CA GLN A 104 1.99 -12.37 -7.37
C GLN A 104 0.86 -11.86 -8.27
N VAL A 105 0.56 -10.57 -8.15
CA VAL A 105 -0.48 -9.91 -8.92
C VAL A 105 -0.15 -9.96 -10.41
N LYS A 106 -1.17 -10.20 -11.24
CA LYS A 106 -1.10 -10.20 -12.71
C LYS A 106 -2.11 -9.22 -13.29
N PHE A 107 -1.89 -8.80 -14.53
CA PHE A 107 -2.68 -7.77 -15.19
C PHE A 107 -4.18 -8.08 -15.31
N ASP A 108 -4.57 -9.35 -15.38
CA ASP A 108 -5.95 -9.81 -15.45
C ASP A 108 -6.61 -10.02 -14.08
N HIS A 109 -5.87 -9.82 -12.99
CA HIS A 109 -6.33 -10.05 -11.62
C HIS A 109 -7.29 -8.95 -11.12
N THR A 110 -8.18 -9.37 -10.22
CA THR A 110 -8.94 -8.50 -9.31
C THR A 110 -8.37 -8.63 -7.91
N VAL A 111 -7.96 -7.53 -7.31
CA VAL A 111 -7.23 -7.50 -6.04
C VAL A 111 -8.03 -6.74 -4.99
N LEU A 112 -8.04 -7.25 -3.76
CA LEU A 112 -8.53 -6.54 -2.59
C LEU A 112 -7.35 -6.04 -1.75
N GLU A 113 -7.39 -4.78 -1.37
CA GLU A 113 -6.61 -4.23 -0.29
C GLU A 113 -7.50 -3.96 0.91
N VAL A 114 -7.03 -4.27 2.11
CA VAL A 114 -7.70 -3.94 3.38
C VAL A 114 -6.77 -3.03 4.18
N GLY A 115 -7.23 -1.80 4.43
CA GLY A 115 -6.45 -0.70 4.98
C GLY A 115 -5.92 0.21 3.87
N THR A 116 -6.80 0.99 3.23
CA THR A 116 -6.45 1.93 2.14
C THR A 116 -5.42 2.96 2.60
N GLY A 117 -5.59 3.49 3.82
CA GLY A 117 -4.75 4.54 4.37
C GLY A 117 -4.63 5.73 3.42
N SER A 118 -3.43 5.99 2.92
CA SER A 118 -3.18 7.06 1.95
C SER A 118 -3.58 6.73 0.51
N GLY A 119 -3.85 5.44 0.18
CA GLY A 119 -4.07 4.97 -1.20
C GLY A 119 -2.80 4.58 -1.97
N TYR A 120 -1.62 4.67 -1.36
CA TYR A 120 -0.34 4.39 -2.04
C TYR A 120 -0.20 2.94 -2.50
N GLN A 121 -0.55 1.97 -1.65
CA GLN A 121 -0.50 0.55 -2.01
C GLN A 121 -1.53 0.24 -3.11
N ALA A 122 -2.75 0.82 -3.03
CA ALA A 122 -3.75 0.71 -4.09
C ALA A 122 -3.25 1.26 -5.43
N ALA A 123 -2.56 2.41 -5.43
CA ALA A 123 -1.98 3.02 -6.62
C ALA A 123 -0.89 2.15 -7.27
N ILE A 124 -0.09 1.44 -6.48
CA ILE A 124 0.88 0.47 -7.00
C ILE A 124 0.18 -0.75 -7.59
N LEU A 125 -0.81 -1.29 -6.88
CA LEU A 125 -1.59 -2.45 -7.35
C LEU A 125 -2.35 -2.14 -8.64
N SER A 126 -2.82 -0.92 -8.82
CA SER A 126 -3.56 -0.48 -10.01
C SER A 126 -2.77 -0.63 -11.31
N GLN A 127 -1.45 -0.49 -11.24
CA GLN A 127 -0.55 -0.64 -12.39
C GLN A 127 -0.24 -2.11 -12.71
N LEU A 128 -0.58 -3.03 -11.82
CA LEU A 128 -0.27 -4.46 -11.91
C LEU A 128 -1.51 -5.32 -12.13
N ALA A 129 -2.70 -4.80 -11.83
CA ALA A 129 -3.97 -5.53 -11.84
C ALA A 129 -5.00 -4.88 -12.78
N ARG A 130 -5.97 -5.65 -13.21
CA ARG A 130 -7.13 -5.15 -13.96
C ARG A 130 -8.03 -4.29 -13.10
N LYS A 131 -8.24 -4.66 -11.83
CA LYS A 131 -9.14 -4.00 -10.89
C LYS A 131 -8.59 -4.09 -9.47
N VAL A 132 -8.62 -2.97 -8.77
CA VAL A 132 -8.27 -2.88 -7.36
C VAL A 132 -9.46 -2.38 -6.57
N CYS A 133 -9.85 -3.13 -5.55
CA CYS A 133 -10.82 -2.73 -4.55
C CYS A 133 -10.08 -2.53 -3.24
N THR A 134 -10.32 -1.43 -2.56
CA THR A 134 -9.68 -1.15 -1.29
C THR A 134 -10.70 -0.68 -0.26
N VAL A 135 -10.56 -1.16 0.98
CA VAL A 135 -11.50 -0.88 2.08
C VAL A 135 -10.76 -0.17 3.21
N GLU A 136 -11.32 0.94 3.67
CA GLU A 136 -10.79 1.75 4.76
C GLU A 136 -11.87 1.96 5.83
N ILE A 137 -11.51 1.69 7.11
CA ILE A 137 -12.47 1.81 8.21
C ILE A 137 -12.59 3.25 8.71
N ILE A 138 -11.58 4.10 8.47
CA ILE A 138 -11.55 5.49 8.92
C ILE A 138 -12.13 6.37 7.80
N PRO A 139 -13.38 6.88 7.93
CA PRO A 139 -14.06 7.56 6.83
C PRO A 139 -13.28 8.75 6.24
N PRO A 140 -12.64 9.64 7.03
CA PRO A 140 -11.84 10.72 6.46
C PRO A 140 -10.67 10.25 5.59
N LEU A 141 -10.04 9.11 5.94
CA LEU A 141 -8.97 8.53 5.11
C LEU A 141 -9.54 7.91 3.83
N ALA A 142 -10.66 7.20 3.92
CA ALA A 142 -11.34 6.64 2.76
C ALA A 142 -11.71 7.72 1.73
N GLU A 143 -12.30 8.82 2.20
CA GLU A 143 -12.69 9.95 1.36
C GLU A 143 -11.47 10.59 0.69
N ALA A 144 -10.44 10.94 1.48
CA ALA A 144 -9.21 11.55 0.98
C ALA A 144 -8.49 10.65 -0.03
N ALA A 145 -8.40 9.34 0.25
CA ALA A 145 -7.79 8.38 -0.67
C ALA A 145 -8.59 8.24 -1.97
N ALA A 146 -9.94 8.19 -1.89
CA ALA A 146 -10.80 8.11 -3.07
C ALA A 146 -10.64 9.33 -3.99
N GLU A 147 -10.55 10.53 -3.42
CA GLU A 147 -10.28 11.75 -4.17
C GLU A 147 -8.89 11.70 -4.80
N LEU A 148 -7.87 11.39 -4.02
CA LEU A 148 -6.49 11.39 -4.48
C LEU A 148 -6.22 10.39 -5.60
N VAL A 149 -6.70 9.13 -5.48
CA VAL A 149 -6.48 8.11 -6.53
C VAL A 149 -7.20 8.49 -7.83
N ARG A 150 -8.39 9.08 -7.75
CA ARG A 150 -9.11 9.61 -8.91
C ARG A 150 -8.35 10.76 -9.57
N ASP A 151 -7.90 11.74 -8.77
CA ASP A 151 -7.21 12.94 -9.26
C ASP A 151 -5.83 12.61 -9.87
N LEU A 152 -5.24 11.48 -9.45
CA LEU A 152 -4.00 10.94 -10.02
C LEU A 152 -4.23 10.00 -11.22
N GLY A 153 -5.49 9.76 -11.62
CA GLY A 153 -5.83 8.96 -12.81
C GLY A 153 -5.75 7.44 -12.61
N TYR A 154 -5.90 6.95 -11.37
CA TYR A 154 -5.98 5.51 -11.10
C TYR A 154 -7.42 5.00 -11.24
N ASP A 155 -7.94 5.00 -12.47
CA ASP A 155 -9.37 4.76 -12.79
C ASP A 155 -9.86 3.34 -12.46
N ASN A 156 -8.95 2.37 -12.30
CA ASN A 156 -9.26 0.99 -11.94
C ASN A 156 -9.24 0.72 -10.42
N VAL A 157 -9.09 1.77 -9.59
CA VAL A 157 -9.16 1.70 -8.13
C VAL A 157 -10.55 2.12 -7.65
N SER A 158 -11.18 1.28 -6.83
CA SER A 158 -12.42 1.59 -6.13
C SER A 158 -12.17 1.59 -4.63
N VAL A 159 -12.51 2.69 -3.95
CA VAL A 159 -12.36 2.83 -2.50
C VAL A 159 -13.72 2.71 -1.83
N LYS A 160 -13.80 1.95 -0.73
CA LYS A 160 -15.00 1.78 0.10
C LYS A 160 -14.69 2.10 1.55
N ALA A 161 -15.47 2.97 2.16
CA ALA A 161 -15.47 3.13 3.61
C ALA A 161 -16.19 1.95 4.26
N GLY A 162 -15.57 1.28 5.25
CA GLY A 162 -16.17 0.15 5.95
C GLY A 162 -15.18 -0.74 6.69
N ASP A 163 -15.70 -1.75 7.39
CA ASP A 163 -14.91 -2.73 8.11
C ASP A 163 -14.34 -3.78 7.14
N GLY A 164 -13.04 -3.69 6.92
CA GLY A 164 -12.30 -4.57 6.01
C GLY A 164 -12.24 -6.04 6.42
N TYR A 165 -12.62 -6.38 7.66
CA TYR A 165 -12.73 -7.77 8.12
C TYR A 165 -13.68 -8.59 7.26
N HIS A 166 -14.75 -7.95 6.77
CA HIS A 166 -15.76 -8.58 5.94
C HIS A 166 -15.41 -8.60 4.45
N GLY A 167 -14.28 -7.99 4.07
CA GLY A 167 -13.90 -7.85 2.67
C GLY A 167 -14.85 -6.99 1.86
N TRP A 168 -15.02 -7.34 0.58
CA TRP A 168 -15.92 -6.64 -0.34
C TRP A 168 -16.53 -7.62 -1.36
N VAL A 169 -17.59 -8.30 -0.98
CA VAL A 169 -18.21 -9.39 -1.76
C VAL A 169 -18.58 -8.95 -3.18
N GLU A 170 -19.17 -7.76 -3.34
CA GLU A 170 -19.64 -7.26 -4.64
C GLU A 170 -18.50 -6.93 -5.61
N CYS A 171 -17.29 -6.77 -5.07
CA CYS A 171 -16.08 -6.50 -5.87
C CYS A 171 -15.35 -7.78 -6.27
N GLY A 172 -15.47 -8.83 -5.46
CA GLY A 172 -14.84 -10.13 -5.64
C GLY A 172 -15.47 -11.01 -6.74
N PRO A 173 -15.00 -12.25 -6.86
CA PRO A 173 -13.95 -12.90 -6.08
C PRO A 173 -12.55 -12.40 -6.46
N PHE A 174 -11.58 -12.51 -5.52
CA PHE A 174 -10.26 -11.93 -5.64
C PHE A 174 -9.18 -12.95 -6.00
N ASP A 175 -8.24 -12.55 -6.84
CA ASP A 175 -7.02 -13.31 -7.17
C ASP A 175 -5.94 -13.12 -6.09
N ALA A 176 -5.92 -11.93 -5.47
CA ALA A 176 -5.06 -11.63 -4.33
C ALA A 176 -5.76 -10.70 -3.33
N VAL A 177 -5.39 -10.85 -2.05
CA VAL A 177 -5.81 -9.98 -0.95
C VAL A 177 -4.56 -9.51 -0.21
N ILE A 178 -4.42 -8.20 0.02
CA ILE A 178 -3.35 -7.61 0.82
C ILE A 178 -3.98 -6.89 2.01
N VAL A 179 -3.57 -7.25 3.23
CA VAL A 179 -4.04 -6.60 4.46
C VAL A 179 -2.88 -5.82 5.07
N THR A 180 -3.07 -4.52 5.26
CA THR A 180 -2.04 -3.58 5.72
C THR A 180 -2.15 -3.22 7.20
N ALA A 181 -2.88 -4.00 7.97
CA ALA A 181 -3.05 -3.89 9.42
C ALA A 181 -2.94 -5.27 10.09
N ALA A 182 -2.47 -5.31 11.34
CA ALA A 182 -2.17 -6.56 12.04
C ALA A 182 -3.40 -7.13 12.77
N LEU A 183 -3.62 -8.44 12.59
CA LEU A 183 -4.62 -9.26 13.30
C LEU A 183 -3.99 -10.51 13.88
N GLU A 184 -4.61 -11.06 14.92
CA GLU A 184 -4.16 -12.32 15.55
C GLU A 184 -4.57 -13.57 14.75
N HIS A 185 -5.53 -13.46 13.87
CA HIS A 185 -6.04 -14.55 13.05
C HIS A 185 -6.41 -14.06 11.63
N VAL A 186 -6.49 -15.00 10.69
CA VAL A 186 -6.94 -14.72 9.32
C VAL A 186 -8.45 -14.57 9.32
N PRO A 187 -9.03 -13.46 8.84
CA PRO A 187 -10.48 -13.31 8.73
C PRO A 187 -11.09 -14.33 7.76
N PRO A 188 -12.01 -15.21 8.20
CA PRO A 188 -12.63 -16.19 7.32
C PRO A 188 -13.29 -15.58 6.06
N PRO A 189 -14.00 -14.42 6.14
CA PRO A 189 -14.60 -13.82 4.94
C PRO A 189 -13.59 -13.45 3.84
N LEU A 190 -12.34 -13.15 4.19
CA LEU A 190 -11.31 -12.85 3.19
C LEU A 190 -10.86 -14.11 2.45
N ILE A 191 -10.82 -15.27 3.14
CA ILE A 191 -10.51 -16.57 2.53
C ILE A 191 -11.68 -17.03 1.64
N GLU A 192 -12.93 -16.81 2.08
CA GLU A 192 -14.12 -17.15 1.28
C GLU A 192 -14.13 -16.42 -0.06
N GLN A 193 -13.80 -15.13 -0.05
CA GLN A 193 -13.76 -14.27 -1.23
C GLN A 193 -12.49 -14.46 -2.10
N LEU A 194 -11.49 -15.21 -1.60
CA LEU A 194 -10.28 -15.53 -2.35
C LEU A 194 -10.57 -16.68 -3.33
N LYS A 195 -10.15 -16.56 -4.58
CA LYS A 195 -10.21 -17.64 -5.58
C LYS A 195 -9.29 -18.81 -5.20
N VAL A 196 -9.58 -20.00 -5.66
CA VAL A 196 -8.64 -21.12 -5.60
C VAL A 196 -7.40 -20.76 -6.42
N GLY A 197 -6.22 -20.98 -5.86
CA GLY A 197 -4.93 -20.50 -6.39
C GLY A 197 -4.58 -19.06 -6.00
N GLY A 198 -5.50 -18.32 -5.38
CA GLY A 198 -5.28 -16.96 -4.91
C GLY A 198 -4.46 -16.91 -3.62
N ARG A 199 -3.92 -15.71 -3.33
CA ARG A 199 -3.05 -15.45 -2.17
C ARG A 199 -3.58 -14.31 -1.32
N LEU A 200 -3.55 -14.52 -0.01
CA LEU A 200 -3.73 -13.46 0.98
C LEU A 200 -2.39 -13.20 1.69
N ILE A 201 -1.98 -11.93 1.72
CA ILE A 201 -0.75 -11.47 2.37
C ILE A 201 -1.16 -10.57 3.54
N MET A 202 -0.75 -10.92 4.76
CA MET A 202 -1.10 -10.13 5.95
C MET A 202 -0.10 -10.29 7.09
N PRO A 203 0.03 -9.28 7.96
CA PRO A 203 0.73 -9.43 9.24
C PRO A 203 -0.16 -10.14 10.26
N LEU A 204 0.30 -11.28 10.77
CA LEU A 204 -0.36 -12.04 11.84
C LEU A 204 0.38 -11.89 13.17
N GLY A 205 -0.33 -11.55 14.21
CA GLY A 205 0.17 -11.41 15.58
C GLY A 205 -0.52 -10.33 16.37
N LEU A 206 -0.10 -10.22 17.64
CA LEU A 206 -0.65 -9.27 18.60
C LEU A 206 -0.40 -7.82 18.16
N ALA A 207 -1.37 -6.96 18.43
CA ALA A 207 -1.23 -5.52 18.28
C ALA A 207 0.00 -5.01 19.08
N HIS A 208 0.69 -4.00 18.53
CA HIS A 208 1.87 -3.35 19.12
C HIS A 208 3.09 -4.25 19.35
N SER A 209 3.06 -5.51 18.88
CA SER A 209 4.17 -6.46 18.93
C SER A 209 4.86 -6.59 17.56
N LEU A 210 5.83 -7.49 17.44
CA LEU A 210 6.28 -7.99 16.14
C LEU A 210 5.28 -9.01 15.61
N GLN A 211 4.86 -8.84 14.36
CA GLN A 211 3.98 -9.76 13.67
C GLN A 211 4.76 -10.59 12.66
N GLN A 212 4.20 -11.73 12.28
CA GLN A 212 4.68 -12.55 11.16
C GLN A 212 3.98 -12.09 9.87
N LEU A 213 4.72 -11.55 8.91
CA LEU A 213 4.17 -11.40 7.56
C LEU A 213 3.91 -12.78 6.99
N THR A 214 2.66 -13.05 6.66
CA THR A 214 2.18 -14.40 6.36
C THR A 214 1.52 -14.43 4.98
N ILE A 215 1.79 -15.50 4.25
CA ILE A 215 1.10 -15.85 3.00
C ILE A 215 0.10 -16.95 3.33
N VAL A 216 -1.14 -16.77 2.92
CA VAL A 216 -2.17 -17.80 2.92
C VAL A 216 -2.56 -18.05 1.47
N GLU A 217 -2.31 -19.26 0.96
CA GLU A 217 -2.71 -19.71 -0.38
C GLU A 217 -3.96 -20.56 -0.28
N LYS A 218 -5.00 -20.24 -1.03
CA LYS A 218 -6.20 -21.08 -1.13
C LYS A 218 -5.98 -22.17 -2.17
N ILE A 219 -5.71 -23.39 -1.72
CA ILE A 219 -5.36 -24.51 -2.60
C ILE A 219 -6.58 -25.33 -3.07
N ALA A 220 -7.69 -25.26 -2.30
CA ALA A 220 -9.00 -25.80 -2.67
C ALA A 220 -10.10 -24.95 -2.02
N ALA A 221 -11.38 -25.26 -2.30
CA ALA A 221 -12.51 -24.49 -1.77
C ALA A 221 -12.52 -24.36 -0.24
N SER A 222 -12.12 -25.42 0.47
CA SER A 222 -12.06 -25.48 1.95
C SER A 222 -10.64 -25.70 2.49
N GLU A 223 -9.61 -25.53 1.67
CA GLU A 223 -8.24 -25.83 2.07
C GLU A 223 -7.30 -24.66 1.78
N THR A 224 -6.49 -24.30 2.77
CA THR A 224 -5.47 -23.27 2.66
C THR A 224 -4.11 -23.78 3.13
N LYS A 225 -3.06 -23.25 2.51
CA LYS A 225 -1.67 -23.44 2.96
C LYS A 225 -1.12 -22.12 3.47
N THR A 226 -0.58 -22.14 4.69
CA THR A 226 -0.05 -20.94 5.35
C THR A 226 1.45 -21.03 5.50
N ARG A 227 2.15 -19.90 5.28
CA ARG A 227 3.60 -19.77 5.43
C ARG A 227 3.96 -18.38 5.95
N SER A 228 4.70 -18.34 7.06
CA SER A 228 5.34 -17.12 7.56
C SER A 228 6.58 -16.77 6.74
N VAL A 229 6.84 -15.48 6.57
CA VAL A 229 7.87 -14.96 5.66
C VAL A 229 8.95 -14.20 6.42
N LEU A 230 8.57 -13.11 7.10
CA LEU A 230 9.48 -12.26 7.87
C LEU A 230 8.76 -11.56 9.01
N LEU A 231 9.52 -11.03 9.96
CA LEU A 231 8.97 -10.21 11.06
C LEU A 231 8.72 -8.79 10.58
N VAL A 232 7.55 -8.26 10.91
CA VAL A 232 7.09 -6.91 10.57
C VAL A 232 6.44 -6.22 11.76
N ARG A 233 6.18 -4.92 11.63
CA ARG A 233 5.37 -4.17 12.58
C ARG A 233 4.37 -3.32 11.82
N PHE A 234 3.08 -3.60 12.04
CA PHE A 234 1.95 -2.88 11.48
C PHE A 234 1.09 -2.27 12.59
N VAL A 235 0.28 -1.27 12.19
CA VAL A 235 -0.79 -0.73 13.03
C VAL A 235 -1.83 -1.82 13.31
N PRO A 236 -2.54 -1.76 14.46
CA PRO A 236 -3.61 -2.69 14.76
C PRO A 236 -4.73 -2.63 13.71
N PHE A 237 -5.33 -3.77 13.43
CA PHE A 237 -6.54 -3.85 12.62
C PHE A 237 -7.73 -3.36 13.46
N THR A 238 -8.32 -2.24 13.09
CA THR A 238 -9.49 -1.68 13.76
C THR A 238 -10.78 -2.30 13.22
N ARG A 239 -11.74 -2.58 14.11
CA ARG A 239 -13.07 -3.10 13.79
C ARG A 239 -14.15 -2.06 14.07
N SER A 240 -15.30 -2.17 13.40
CA SER A 240 -16.47 -1.33 13.69
C SER A 240 -16.95 -1.47 15.15
N SER A 241 -16.81 -2.65 15.74
CA SER A 241 -17.07 -2.91 17.15
C SER A 241 -16.18 -2.12 18.09
N ASP A 242 -14.95 -1.81 17.67
CA ASP A 242 -13.95 -1.10 18.49
C ASP A 242 -14.17 0.41 18.48
N GLN A 243 -14.97 0.91 17.52
CA GLN A 243 -15.34 2.32 17.36
C GLN A 243 -16.68 2.67 18.07
N ALA A 244 -17.28 1.73 18.81
CA ALA A 244 -18.48 2.03 19.60
C ALA A 244 -18.17 3.16 20.59
N PRO A 245 -18.98 4.24 20.66
CA PRO A 245 -18.75 5.34 21.57
C PRO A 245 -18.70 4.83 23.01
N ASN A 246 -17.65 5.13 23.74
CA ASN A 246 -17.62 4.96 25.20
C ASN A 246 -18.63 5.96 25.80
N TRP A 247 -19.85 5.52 25.95
CA TRP A 247 -20.85 6.22 26.76
C TRP A 247 -20.50 5.95 28.24
N HIS A 248 -19.68 6.83 28.84
CA HIS A 248 -19.53 6.96 30.29
C HIS A 248 -20.10 8.28 30.75
#